data_16856c6436c87fade314f76994252857
#
_entry.id   16856c6436c87fade314f76994252857
#
_cell.length_a   1.000
_cell.length_b   1.000
_cell.length_c   1.000
_cell.angle_alpha   90.00
_cell.angle_beta   90.00
_cell.angle_gamma   90.00
#
_symmetry.space_group_name_H-M   'P 1'
#
loop_
_entity.id
_entity.type
_entity.pdbx_description
1 polymer ?
#
loop_
_entity_poly.entity_id
_entity_poly.type
_entity_poly.pdbx_seq_one_letter_code
_entity_poly.pdbx_strand_id
1 'polypeptide(L)'
;MNNSLVVNLYPSPTGEADERLAVSSTAVSLTNAWSASKTKYILIDIQGDDVMVTFDGSTPTSSNGHLFKKLTPPFFINKSTALAAKFIRVSTDASVHATPFTV
;
A
#
# COMPACT_ATOMS: atom_id res chain seq x y z
N MET A 1 -20.87 -17.06 28.11
CA MET A 1 -20.56 -16.63 27.53
C MET A 1 -20.27 -16.12 26.59
N ASN A 2 -19.71 -16.07 26.48
CA ASN A 2 -19.54 -15.52 25.67
C ASN A 2 -18.91 -15.31 24.58
N ASN A 3 -18.74 -15.91 24.16
CA ASN A 3 -18.34 -16.16 22.80
C ASN A 3 -18.55 -15.02 21.92
N SER A 4 -19.40 -14.19 22.28
CA SER A 4 -19.59 -12.93 21.60
C SER A 4 -18.30 -12.13 21.51
N LEU A 5 -17.33 -12.52 22.30
CA LEU A 5 -16.02 -11.87 22.30
C LEU A 5 -15.04 -12.46 21.30
N VAL A 6 -15.45 -13.48 20.58
CA VAL A 6 -14.60 -13.98 19.50
C VAL A 6 -14.61 -12.97 18.38
N VAL A 7 -13.47 -12.39 18.14
CA VAL A 7 -13.29 -11.38 17.12
C VAL A 7 -12.36 -11.93 16.05
N ASN A 8 -12.75 -11.72 14.80
CA ASN A 8 -11.85 -12.06 13.70
C ASN A 8 -10.74 -11.02 13.62
N LEU A 9 -9.56 -11.39 14.09
CA LEU A 9 -8.40 -10.52 14.08
C LEU A 9 -7.58 -10.64 12.81
N TYR A 10 -7.97 -11.53 11.92
CA TYR A 10 -7.27 -11.71 10.66
C TYR A 10 -7.86 -10.78 9.61
N PRO A 11 -7.02 -10.03 8.88
CA PRO A 11 -7.51 -9.21 7.79
C PRO A 11 -8.06 -10.09 6.67
N SER A 12 -9.09 -9.62 6.03
CA SER A 12 -9.73 -10.31 4.90
C SER A 12 -9.89 -9.35 3.73
N PRO A 13 -9.72 -9.81 2.49
CA PRO A 13 -9.98 -8.98 1.33
C PRO A 13 -11.42 -8.50 1.32
N THR A 14 -11.66 -7.26 0.92
CA THR A 14 -13.01 -6.70 0.90
C THR A 14 -13.78 -7.06 -0.37
N GLY A 15 -13.09 -7.53 -1.40
CA GLY A 15 -13.69 -7.77 -2.71
C GLY A 15 -13.73 -6.54 -3.60
N GLU A 16 -13.33 -5.38 -3.11
CA GLU A 16 -13.16 -4.21 -3.95
C GLU A 16 -11.93 -4.39 -4.84
N ALA A 17 -11.84 -3.58 -5.89
CA ALA A 17 -10.79 -3.77 -6.90
C ALA A 17 -9.40 -3.47 -6.34
N ASP A 18 -8.45 -4.33 -6.69
CA ASP A 18 -7.03 -4.07 -6.47
C ASP A 18 -6.56 -2.92 -7.35
N GLU A 19 -5.46 -2.30 -6.96
CA GLU A 19 -4.79 -1.35 -7.82
C GLU A 19 -3.35 -1.80 -8.07
N ARG A 20 -2.95 -1.79 -9.34
CA ARG A 20 -1.56 -2.01 -9.72
C ARG A 20 -0.98 -0.67 -10.17
N LEU A 21 -0.08 -0.11 -9.38
CA LEU A 21 0.49 1.20 -9.62
C LEU A 21 1.86 1.05 -10.29
N ALA A 22 2.00 1.61 -11.49
CA ALA A 22 3.30 1.65 -12.16
C ALA A 22 4.14 2.75 -11.50
N VAL A 23 5.37 2.40 -11.10
CA VAL A 23 6.28 3.31 -10.40
C VAL A 23 7.49 3.54 -11.29
N SER A 24 7.69 4.79 -11.68
CA SER A 24 8.78 5.18 -12.56
C SER A 24 9.55 6.37 -11.97
N SER A 25 10.09 7.23 -12.82
CA SER A 25 10.92 8.37 -12.39
C SER A 25 10.13 9.55 -11.84
N THR A 26 8.80 9.49 -11.90
CA THR A 26 7.93 10.53 -11.35
C THR A 26 7.15 9.94 -10.19
N ALA A 27 7.09 10.63 -9.06
CA ALA A 27 6.36 10.16 -7.89
C ALA A 27 4.87 10.03 -8.19
N VAL A 28 4.28 8.92 -7.76
CA VAL A 28 2.88 8.58 -7.99
C VAL A 28 2.23 8.10 -6.71
N SER A 29 0.89 8.15 -6.67
CA SER A 29 0.09 7.71 -5.54
C SER A 29 -0.99 6.75 -5.99
N LEU A 30 -1.50 5.93 -5.06
CA LEU A 30 -2.67 5.09 -5.32
C LEU A 30 -3.88 5.99 -5.60
N THR A 31 -4.72 5.58 -6.53
CA THR A 31 -5.86 6.39 -7.00
C THR A 31 -7.22 5.73 -6.77
N ASN A 32 -7.26 4.46 -6.39
CA ASN A 32 -8.55 3.78 -6.18
C ASN A 32 -9.34 4.44 -5.05
N ALA A 33 -10.64 4.59 -5.29
CA ALA A 33 -11.56 5.14 -4.30
C ALA A 33 -12.25 4.01 -3.55
N TRP A 34 -11.49 3.33 -2.68
CA TRP A 34 -12.05 2.25 -1.87
C TRP A 34 -13.04 2.80 -0.84
N SER A 35 -14.08 2.02 -0.57
CA SER A 35 -15.14 2.42 0.36
C SER A 35 -14.61 2.59 1.79
N ALA A 36 -14.88 3.74 2.40
CA ALA A 36 -14.48 4.01 3.78
C ALA A 36 -15.16 3.07 4.78
N SER A 37 -16.36 2.58 4.46
CA SER A 37 -17.08 1.67 5.35
C SER A 37 -16.60 0.22 5.24
N LYS A 38 -15.99 -0.16 4.12
CA LYS A 38 -15.57 -1.54 3.89
C LYS A 38 -14.07 -1.72 4.05
N THR A 39 -13.27 -0.84 3.46
CA THR A 39 -11.81 -0.99 3.42
C THR A 39 -11.16 -0.20 4.55
N LYS A 40 -10.44 -0.90 5.41
CA LYS A 40 -9.72 -0.30 6.55
C LYS A 40 -8.21 -0.34 6.34
N TYR A 41 -7.71 -1.37 5.67
CA TYR A 41 -6.27 -1.60 5.47
C TYR A 41 -6.00 -1.88 4.01
N ILE A 42 -4.76 -1.62 3.61
CA ILE A 42 -4.29 -1.93 2.27
C ILE A 42 -3.09 -2.85 2.40
N LEU A 43 -3.14 -3.98 1.71
CA LEU A 43 -1.99 -4.85 1.56
C LEU A 43 -1.13 -4.30 0.44
N ILE A 44 0.11 -3.98 0.77
CA ILE A 44 1.07 -3.40 -0.18
C ILE A 44 2.08 -4.46 -0.56
N ASP A 45 2.27 -4.67 -1.85
CA ASP A 45 3.23 -5.60 -2.39
C ASP A 45 4.12 -4.87 -3.40
N ILE A 46 5.40 -4.74 -3.08
CA ILE A 46 6.39 -4.10 -3.93
C ILE A 46 6.89 -5.13 -4.93
N GLN A 47 6.80 -4.82 -6.20
CA GLN A 47 7.16 -5.76 -7.27
C GLN A 47 8.11 -5.09 -8.28
N GLY A 48 8.94 -5.90 -8.90
CA GLY A 48 9.82 -5.50 -9.98
C GLY A 48 11.17 -5.00 -9.50
N ASP A 49 11.22 -3.92 -8.73
CA ASP A 49 12.46 -3.37 -8.23
C ASP A 49 12.22 -2.51 -6.99
N ASP A 50 13.28 -1.91 -6.47
CA ASP A 50 13.24 -1.10 -5.25
C ASP A 50 12.43 0.18 -5.46
N VAL A 51 11.76 0.61 -4.40
CA VAL A 51 10.87 1.78 -4.41
C VAL A 51 11.20 2.67 -3.21
N MET A 52 11.22 3.97 -3.42
CA MET A 52 11.32 4.96 -2.35
C MET A 52 9.94 5.50 -2.06
N VAL A 53 9.58 5.60 -0.79
CA VAL A 53 8.21 5.93 -0.36
C VAL A 53 8.23 7.02 0.70
N THR A 54 7.30 7.97 0.59
CA THR A 54 6.98 8.88 1.69
C THR A 54 5.53 8.66 2.12
N PHE A 55 5.26 8.82 3.41
CA PHE A 55 3.93 8.60 3.98
C PHE A 55 3.24 9.87 4.45
N ASP A 56 3.92 11.01 4.39
CA ASP A 56 3.42 12.28 4.91
C ASP A 56 2.91 13.24 3.82
N GLY A 57 2.78 12.73 2.60
CA GLY A 57 2.34 13.54 1.47
C GLY A 57 3.45 14.32 0.78
N SER A 58 4.67 14.30 1.33
CA SER A 58 5.81 14.95 0.65
C SER A 58 6.22 14.12 -0.58
N THR A 59 6.93 14.76 -1.49
CA THR A 59 7.37 14.09 -2.72
C THR A 59 8.70 13.38 -2.48
N PRO A 60 8.77 12.06 -2.63
CA PRO A 60 10.03 11.33 -2.50
C PRO A 60 10.93 11.58 -3.71
N THR A 61 12.21 11.31 -3.52
CA THR A 61 13.19 11.27 -4.62
C THR A 61 13.87 9.90 -4.58
N SER A 62 14.68 9.60 -5.58
CA SER A 62 15.42 8.33 -5.61
C SER A 62 16.37 8.17 -4.43
N SER A 63 16.64 9.23 -3.68
CA SER A 63 17.54 9.21 -2.52
C SER A 63 16.90 9.71 -1.23
N ASN A 64 15.63 10.10 -1.24
CA ASN A 64 14.95 10.63 -0.07
C ASN A 64 13.57 10.00 0.11
N GLY A 65 13.38 9.35 1.24
CA GLY A 65 12.17 8.62 1.59
C GLY A 65 12.54 7.34 2.33
N HIS A 66 11.57 6.45 2.46
CA HIS A 66 11.79 5.12 3.02
C HIS A 66 12.05 4.14 1.88
N LEU A 67 13.15 3.41 1.97
CA LEU A 67 13.51 2.44 0.96
C LEU A 67 12.81 1.10 1.21
N PHE A 68 12.02 0.64 0.24
CA PHE A 68 11.45 -0.70 0.23
C PHE A 68 12.08 -1.49 -0.90
N LYS A 69 12.78 -2.55 -0.55
CA LYS A 69 13.47 -3.39 -1.52
C LYS A 69 12.49 -4.30 -2.25
N LYS A 70 12.85 -4.70 -3.46
CA LYS A 70 12.01 -5.53 -4.32
C LYS A 70 11.61 -6.87 -3.70
N LEU A 71 12.36 -7.34 -2.70
CA LEU A 71 12.04 -8.59 -2.00
C LEU A 71 11.36 -8.36 -0.66
N THR A 72 10.91 -7.15 -0.39
CA THR A 72 10.13 -6.86 0.83
C THR A 72 8.86 -7.70 0.82
N PRO A 73 8.58 -8.47 1.89
CA PRO A 73 7.32 -9.19 1.98
C PRO A 73 6.13 -8.23 1.95
N PRO A 74 4.98 -8.63 1.40
CA PRO A 74 3.80 -7.80 1.44
C PRO A 74 3.46 -7.40 2.88
N PHE A 75 2.95 -6.18 3.05
CA PHE A 75 2.65 -5.66 4.39
C PHE A 75 1.36 -4.84 4.37
N PHE A 76 0.74 -4.72 5.55
CA PHE A 76 -0.49 -3.96 5.70
C PHE A 76 -0.20 -2.56 6.23
N ILE A 77 -0.91 -1.58 5.69
CA ILE A 77 -0.96 -0.22 6.26
C ILE A 77 -2.41 0.25 6.27
N ASN A 78 -2.70 1.27 7.09
CA ASN A 78 -4.02 1.89 7.11
C ASN A 78 -4.35 2.46 5.73
N LYS A 79 -5.63 2.42 5.38
CA LYS A 79 -6.09 2.99 4.12
C LYS A 79 -5.67 4.46 3.96
N SER A 80 -5.85 5.27 5.00
CA SER A 80 -5.48 6.69 4.93
C SER A 80 -3.99 6.89 4.68
N THR A 81 -3.14 6.08 5.31
CA THR A 81 -1.70 6.12 5.10
C THR A 81 -1.35 5.69 3.68
N ALA A 82 -2.02 4.65 3.18
CA ALA A 82 -1.79 4.16 1.82
C ALA A 82 -2.13 5.22 0.78
N LEU A 83 -3.24 5.93 0.96
CA LEU A 83 -3.67 6.95 0.01
C LEU A 83 -2.81 8.20 0.07
N ALA A 84 -2.17 8.49 1.20
CA ALA A 84 -1.24 9.60 1.33
C ALA A 84 0.16 9.26 0.83
N ALA A 85 0.47 7.97 0.70
CA ALA A 85 1.81 7.53 0.31
C ALA A 85 2.12 7.92 -1.12
N LYS A 86 3.38 8.29 -1.35
CA LYS A 86 3.90 8.56 -2.70
C LYS A 86 5.10 7.66 -2.94
N PHE A 87 5.16 7.13 -4.15
CA PHE A 87 6.14 6.13 -4.54
C PHE A 87 6.93 6.62 -5.74
N ILE A 88 8.24 6.38 -5.72
CA ILE A 88 9.11 6.67 -6.87
C ILE A 88 10.14 5.53 -6.97
N ARG A 89 10.57 5.21 -8.18
CA ARG A 89 11.62 4.21 -8.37
C ARG A 89 12.96 4.71 -7.84
N VAL A 90 13.83 3.79 -7.46
CA VAL A 90 15.21 4.13 -7.11
C VAL A 90 16.06 4.24 -8.36
N SER A 91 16.04 3.24 -9.22
CA SER A 91 16.82 3.26 -10.47
C SER A 91 16.07 2.60 -11.64
N THR A 92 15.27 1.58 -11.38
CA THR A 92 14.56 0.82 -12.41
C THR A 92 13.08 0.85 -12.12
N ASP A 93 12.25 0.84 -13.16
CA ASP A 93 10.79 0.84 -12.99
C ASP A 93 10.34 -0.34 -12.14
N ALA A 94 9.36 -0.07 -11.32
CA ALA A 94 8.79 -1.02 -10.38
C ALA A 94 7.27 -0.94 -10.43
N SER A 95 6.60 -1.71 -9.59
CA SER A 95 5.16 -1.59 -9.43
C SER A 95 4.79 -1.84 -7.97
N VAL A 96 3.65 -1.29 -7.58
CA VAL A 96 3.05 -1.53 -6.27
C VAL A 96 1.69 -2.15 -6.52
N HIS A 97 1.46 -3.35 -6.00
CA HIS A 97 0.15 -3.99 -6.05
C HIS A 97 -0.53 -3.76 -4.71
N ALA A 98 -1.70 -3.13 -4.74
CA ALA A 98 -2.43 -2.75 -3.54
C ALA A 98 -3.78 -3.45 -3.51
N THR A 99 -4.06 -4.16 -2.42
CA THR A 99 -5.30 -4.91 -2.24
C THR A 99 -6.05 -4.39 -1.02
N PRO A 100 -7.36 -4.08 -1.17
CA PRO A 100 -8.14 -3.58 -0.04
C PRO A 100 -8.55 -4.69 0.91
N PHE A 101 -8.34 -4.46 2.19
CA PHE A 101 -8.65 -5.41 3.26
C PHE A 101 -9.46 -4.75 4.37
N THR A 102 -10.13 -5.59 5.14
CA THR A 102 -10.80 -5.22 6.39
C THR A 102 -10.50 -6.25 7.47
N VAL A 103 -10.82 -5.92 8.69
CA VAL A 103 -10.72 -6.86 9.80
C VAL A 103 -12.09 -7.28 10.26
#